data_b3f2ee0382e6506ca955f8fddbbd3289
#
_entry.id   b3f2ee0382e6506ca955f8fddbbd3289
#
_cell.length_a   1.000
_cell.length_b   1.000
_cell.length_c   1.000
_cell.angle_alpha   90.00
_cell.angle_beta   90.00
_cell.angle_gamma   90.00
#
_symmetry.space_group_name_H-M   'P 1'
#
loop_
_entity.id
_entity.type
_entity.pdbx_description
1 polymer ?
#
loop_
_entity_poly.entity_id
_entity_poly.type
_entity_poly.pdbx_seq_one_letter_code
_entity_poly.pdbx_strand_id
1 'polypeptide(L)'
;MPIRVLDAMTISKIAAGEVVERPASVLKELVENALDAGARHITVELRAGGIDYIRITDDGCGIPAEQVRMAFENHATSKLREVKDLVDVSTMGFRGEALPSIAAVSRVEMTTRARGADTGTRITLEAGNVLDVQPAGCPDGTTVQMRDLFFNLPARRAFLKKPASEAGACIDTMSRLALGNPNVAIRMTSNGKLAFRTQGDGVLRHAVMAVYDRQTAENMREVDGSIGSLHISGLIGVGSCAKASRAHQHFFVNGRAIRCPMLSQALEQACRGRVLIGRFPMCALNIDLPQSSVDVNVHPGKLEVRFRDEAGLFTAAGVLLEQAFSDENMLTPEQPTQEAARPAIFIEQTQPTTEQKPPEAVDKSENAAQAKAPAAVDKVEEAPLDNADALKLGVVRVPLSQPEPDSMPVQPTKPLDRAEVVMPPRMTD
;
A
#
# COMPACT_ATOMS: atom_id res chain seq x y z
N MET A 1 28.05 20.85 27.86
CA MET A 1 28.56 19.49 27.57
C MET A 1 29.55 19.58 26.42
N PRO A 2 30.70 18.86 26.46
CA PRO A 2 31.65 18.87 25.36
C PRO A 2 31.06 18.15 24.12
N ILE A 3 31.31 18.68 22.92
CA ILE A 3 31.01 18.04 21.66
C ILE A 3 31.92 16.82 21.50
N ARG A 4 31.35 15.67 21.10
CA ARG A 4 32.11 14.42 20.87
C ARG A 4 31.74 13.85 19.51
N VAL A 5 32.68 13.24 18.82
CA VAL A 5 32.43 12.42 17.63
C VAL A 5 31.82 11.10 18.13
N LEU A 6 30.69 10.72 17.51
CA LEU A 6 30.03 9.45 17.81
C LEU A 6 30.81 8.29 17.17
N ASP A 7 30.74 7.12 17.80
CA ASP A 7 31.28 5.90 17.21
C ASP A 7 30.42 5.45 15.99
N ALA A 8 31.03 4.70 15.08
CA ALA A 8 30.41 4.26 13.82
C ALA A 8 29.10 3.47 14.04
N MET A 9 29.03 2.67 15.11
CA MET A 9 27.84 1.87 15.44
C MET A 9 26.67 2.79 15.88
N THR A 10 26.96 3.80 16.69
CA THR A 10 25.96 4.79 17.12
C THR A 10 25.48 5.62 15.94
N ILE A 11 26.38 6.06 15.05
CA ILE A 11 26.03 6.76 13.80
C ILE A 11 25.12 5.88 12.95
N SER A 12 25.47 4.61 12.74
CA SER A 12 24.69 3.66 11.96
C SER A 12 23.28 3.43 12.55
N LYS A 13 23.14 3.35 13.89
CA LYS A 13 21.84 3.23 14.57
C LYS A 13 20.97 4.49 14.43
N ILE A 14 21.58 5.67 14.44
CA ILE A 14 20.87 6.95 14.23
C ILE A 14 20.37 7.01 12.79
N ALA A 15 21.25 6.79 11.81
CA ALA A 15 20.91 6.78 10.39
C ALA A 15 19.87 5.69 10.06
N ALA A 16 20.05 4.47 10.60
CA ALA A 16 19.05 3.41 10.47
C ALA A 16 17.66 3.85 10.97
N GLY A 17 17.64 4.76 11.93
CA GLY A 17 16.42 5.31 12.45
C GLY A 17 15.64 6.23 11.53
N GLU A 18 16.29 6.84 10.59
CA GLU A 18 15.67 7.69 9.58
C GLU A 18 15.12 6.86 8.41
N VAL A 19 15.74 5.70 8.15
CA VAL A 19 15.34 4.78 7.07
C VAL A 19 14.31 3.76 7.55
N VAL A 20 14.53 3.19 8.75
CA VAL A 20 13.70 2.12 9.32
C VAL A 20 12.92 2.65 10.52
N GLU A 21 11.69 3.07 10.31
CA GLU A 21 10.80 3.55 11.37
C GLU A 21 9.93 2.42 11.96
N ARG A 22 9.53 1.45 11.12
CA ARG A 22 8.58 0.39 11.47
C ARG A 22 8.69 -0.79 10.51
N PRO A 23 8.03 -1.96 10.80
CA PRO A 23 8.06 -3.12 9.92
C PRO A 23 7.67 -2.84 8.46
N ALA A 24 6.67 -1.99 8.23
CA ALA A 24 6.24 -1.61 6.89
C ALA A 24 7.32 -0.87 6.08
N SER A 25 8.23 -0.12 6.74
CA SER A 25 9.38 0.52 6.08
C SER A 25 10.40 -0.53 5.62
N VAL A 26 10.73 -1.51 6.48
CA VAL A 26 11.60 -2.64 6.12
C VAL A 26 11.04 -3.38 4.92
N LEU A 27 9.75 -3.72 4.99
CA LEU A 27 9.05 -4.46 3.95
C LEU A 27 9.10 -3.71 2.61
N LYS A 28 8.82 -2.41 2.62
CA LYS A 28 8.86 -1.55 1.45
C LYS A 28 10.23 -1.59 0.78
N GLU A 29 11.29 -1.31 1.53
CA GLU A 29 12.65 -1.25 0.98
C GLU A 29 13.11 -2.60 0.41
N LEU A 30 12.82 -3.71 1.09
CA LEU A 30 13.20 -5.04 0.61
C LEU A 30 12.42 -5.46 -0.65
N VAL A 31 11.13 -5.14 -0.74
CA VAL A 31 10.33 -5.45 -1.92
C VAL A 31 10.70 -4.53 -3.10
N GLU A 32 10.99 -3.25 -2.86
CA GLU A 32 11.51 -2.36 -3.89
C GLU A 32 12.86 -2.85 -4.43
N ASN A 33 13.73 -3.42 -3.58
CA ASN A 33 14.97 -4.06 -4.04
C ASN A 33 14.71 -5.29 -4.91
N ALA A 34 13.71 -6.12 -4.58
CA ALA A 34 13.32 -7.27 -5.40
C ALA A 34 12.75 -6.82 -6.77
N LEU A 35 11.94 -5.77 -6.80
CA LEU A 35 11.42 -5.17 -8.04
C LEU A 35 12.56 -4.61 -8.90
N ASP A 36 13.50 -3.88 -8.31
CA ASP A 36 14.69 -3.35 -9.00
C ASP A 36 15.63 -4.46 -9.52
N ALA A 37 15.64 -5.64 -8.86
CA ALA A 37 16.34 -6.84 -9.31
C ALA A 37 15.62 -7.56 -10.47
N GLY A 38 14.48 -7.03 -10.93
CA GLY A 38 13.69 -7.60 -12.03
C GLY A 38 12.95 -8.88 -11.66
N ALA A 39 12.55 -9.02 -10.40
CA ALA A 39 11.75 -10.15 -9.94
C ALA A 39 10.37 -10.17 -10.62
N ARG A 40 9.93 -11.37 -10.96
CA ARG A 40 8.57 -11.63 -11.45
C ARG A 40 7.69 -12.31 -10.40
N HIS A 41 8.30 -12.93 -9.41
CA HIS A 41 7.62 -13.60 -8.30
C HIS A 41 8.22 -13.12 -6.98
N ILE A 42 7.39 -12.55 -6.12
CA ILE A 42 7.79 -12.10 -4.78
C ILE A 42 6.87 -12.77 -3.75
N THR A 43 7.48 -13.45 -2.78
CA THR A 43 6.76 -14.05 -1.65
C THR A 43 7.15 -13.34 -0.37
N VAL A 44 6.14 -12.90 0.40
CA VAL A 44 6.28 -12.19 1.67
C VAL A 44 5.62 -12.96 2.79
N GLU A 45 6.36 -13.18 3.87
CA GLU A 45 5.85 -13.79 5.10
C GLU A 45 6.13 -12.89 6.29
N LEU A 46 5.09 -12.65 7.10
CA LEU A 46 5.17 -11.87 8.33
C LEU A 46 4.74 -12.69 9.54
N ARG A 47 5.41 -12.43 10.70
CA ARG A 47 4.92 -12.87 12.01
C ARG A 47 4.91 -11.69 12.97
N ALA A 48 3.94 -11.66 13.89
CA ALA A 48 3.74 -10.55 14.83
C ALA A 48 3.77 -9.16 14.16
N GLY A 49 3.12 -9.02 12.99
CA GLY A 49 3.09 -7.76 12.25
C GLY A 49 4.42 -7.35 11.64
N GLY A 50 5.37 -8.26 11.48
CA GLY A 50 6.71 -8.00 10.99
C GLY A 50 7.69 -7.52 12.08
N ILE A 51 7.27 -7.48 13.34
CA ILE A 51 8.14 -7.12 14.46
C ILE A 51 9.11 -8.27 14.75
N ASP A 52 8.60 -9.49 14.82
CA ASP A 52 9.40 -10.67 15.16
C ASP A 52 10.02 -11.30 13.92
N TYR A 53 9.35 -11.20 12.75
CA TYR A 53 9.81 -11.86 11.54
C TYR A 53 9.23 -11.25 10.27
N ILE A 54 10.13 -10.98 9.32
CA ILE A 54 9.83 -10.68 7.91
C ILE A 54 10.71 -11.59 7.05
N ARG A 55 10.11 -12.27 6.09
CA ARG A 55 10.82 -13.00 5.04
C ARG A 55 10.32 -12.54 3.69
N ILE A 56 11.25 -12.22 2.82
CA ILE A 56 10.99 -11.87 1.42
C ILE A 56 11.84 -12.77 0.55
N THR A 57 11.20 -13.43 -0.40
CA THR A 57 11.84 -14.27 -1.40
C THR A 57 11.46 -13.78 -2.77
N ASP A 58 12.44 -13.54 -3.63
CA ASP A 58 12.28 -13.11 -5.00
C ASP A 58 13.06 -14.03 -5.97
N ASP A 59 12.68 -13.98 -7.24
CA ASP A 59 13.33 -14.65 -8.36
C ASP A 59 14.11 -13.67 -9.28
N GLY A 60 14.59 -12.56 -8.70
CA GLY A 60 15.36 -11.53 -9.40
C GLY A 60 16.73 -12.00 -9.89
N CYS A 61 17.60 -11.06 -10.25
CA CYS A 61 18.93 -11.36 -10.75
C CYS A 61 19.89 -11.94 -9.69
N GLY A 62 19.56 -11.85 -8.40
CA GLY A 62 20.43 -12.24 -7.29
C GLY A 62 21.65 -11.34 -7.14
N ILE A 63 22.56 -11.70 -6.22
CA ILE A 63 23.79 -10.95 -5.89
C ILE A 63 24.98 -11.89 -6.05
N PRO A 64 26.02 -11.52 -6.81
CA PRO A 64 27.26 -12.29 -6.92
C PRO A 64 27.94 -12.47 -5.56
N ALA A 65 28.58 -13.65 -5.34
CA ALA A 65 29.16 -14.03 -4.04
C ALA A 65 30.13 -13.00 -3.49
N GLU A 66 30.97 -12.41 -4.35
CA GLU A 66 31.97 -11.39 -4.02
C GLU A 66 31.34 -10.06 -3.58
N GLN A 67 30.07 -9.79 -3.96
CA GLN A 67 29.36 -8.55 -3.63
C GLN A 67 28.44 -8.67 -2.41
N VAL A 68 28.21 -9.89 -1.91
CA VAL A 68 27.26 -10.14 -0.81
C VAL A 68 27.62 -9.36 0.47
N ARG A 69 28.90 -9.29 0.83
CA ARG A 69 29.35 -8.50 1.99
C ARG A 69 29.16 -7.00 1.73
N MET A 70 29.55 -6.54 0.53
CA MET A 70 29.46 -5.13 0.12
C MET A 70 27.99 -4.63 0.13
N ALA A 71 27.01 -5.50 -0.15
CA ALA A 71 25.59 -5.13 -0.11
C ALA A 71 25.11 -4.63 1.26
N PHE A 72 25.85 -4.93 2.34
CA PHE A 72 25.59 -4.47 3.71
C PHE A 72 26.53 -3.33 4.17
N GLU A 73 27.35 -2.78 3.29
CA GLU A 73 28.15 -1.59 3.55
C GLU A 73 27.34 -0.33 3.29
N ASN A 74 27.56 0.72 4.08
CA ASN A 74 26.91 2.00 3.88
C ASN A 74 27.34 2.61 2.54
N HIS A 75 26.39 3.22 1.83
CA HIS A 75 26.62 3.86 0.52
C HIS A 75 27.04 2.90 -0.61
N ALA A 76 26.95 1.60 -0.41
CA ALA A 76 27.15 0.62 -1.46
C ALA A 76 25.87 0.47 -2.30
N THR A 77 25.93 0.82 -3.58
CA THR A 77 24.81 0.72 -4.50
C THR A 77 25.27 0.29 -5.89
N SER A 78 24.51 -0.58 -6.53
CA SER A 78 24.68 -0.93 -7.95
C SER A 78 23.90 0.00 -8.89
N LYS A 79 23.09 0.91 -8.33
CA LYS A 79 22.06 1.67 -9.04
C LYS A 79 22.50 3.07 -9.47
N LEU A 80 23.57 3.60 -8.88
CA LEU A 80 24.16 4.90 -9.21
C LEU A 80 25.66 4.75 -9.42
N ARG A 81 26.19 5.40 -10.45
CA ARG A 81 27.64 5.47 -10.73
C ARG A 81 28.16 6.90 -10.64
N GLU A 82 27.35 7.86 -11.08
CA GLU A 82 27.70 9.27 -11.10
C GLU A 82 26.58 10.15 -10.52
N VAL A 83 26.95 11.38 -10.14
CA VAL A 83 25.99 12.39 -9.62
C VAL A 83 24.91 12.72 -10.67
N LYS A 84 25.21 12.58 -11.94
CA LYS A 84 24.25 12.80 -13.04
C LYS A 84 23.10 11.80 -13.02
N ASP A 85 23.34 10.57 -12.54
CA ASP A 85 22.32 9.52 -12.44
C ASP A 85 21.22 9.90 -11.42
N LEU A 86 21.48 10.87 -10.51
CA LEU A 86 20.49 11.39 -9.57
C LEU A 86 19.34 12.16 -10.24
N VAL A 87 19.57 12.66 -11.46
CA VAL A 87 18.54 13.38 -12.22
C VAL A 87 17.62 12.41 -12.96
N ASP A 88 18.12 11.21 -13.28
CA ASP A 88 17.45 10.24 -14.12
C ASP A 88 17.19 8.91 -13.37
N VAL A 89 16.72 9.02 -12.10
CA VAL A 89 16.49 7.85 -11.24
C VAL A 89 15.31 7.05 -11.73
N SER A 90 15.55 6.04 -12.56
CA SER A 90 14.56 5.06 -13.00
C SER A 90 14.29 3.96 -11.97
N THR A 91 15.22 3.73 -11.01
CA THR A 91 15.09 2.71 -9.96
C THR A 91 14.32 3.20 -8.74
N MET A 92 13.58 2.30 -8.08
CA MET A 92 12.82 2.65 -6.86
C MET A 92 13.73 2.99 -5.68
N GLY A 93 14.87 2.28 -5.52
CA GLY A 93 15.91 2.52 -4.52
C GLY A 93 17.21 3.00 -5.15
N PHE A 94 17.94 3.96 -4.54
CA PHE A 94 19.24 4.44 -5.05
C PHE A 94 20.29 4.77 -3.98
N ARG A 95 19.91 4.86 -2.69
CA ARG A 95 20.80 5.39 -1.63
C ARG A 95 21.84 4.41 -1.11
N GLY A 96 21.69 3.09 -1.32
CA GLY A 96 22.61 2.07 -0.78
C GLY A 96 22.62 2.01 0.76
N GLU A 97 21.54 2.40 1.42
CA GLU A 97 21.46 2.48 2.89
C GLU A 97 20.42 1.53 3.50
N ALA A 98 19.55 0.93 2.69
CA ALA A 98 18.43 0.11 3.20
C ALA A 98 18.90 -1.16 3.91
N LEU A 99 19.70 -2.01 3.24
CA LEU A 99 20.20 -3.25 3.82
C LEU A 99 21.08 -3.03 5.06
N PRO A 100 22.09 -2.12 5.06
CA PRO A 100 22.87 -1.83 6.27
C PRO A 100 22.02 -1.27 7.40
N SER A 101 21.04 -0.41 7.12
CA SER A 101 20.13 0.15 8.13
C SER A 101 19.24 -0.93 8.76
N ILE A 102 18.69 -1.85 7.95
CA ILE A 102 17.90 -2.97 8.47
C ILE A 102 18.76 -3.89 9.33
N ALA A 103 19.98 -4.23 8.87
CA ALA A 103 20.89 -5.08 9.61
C ALA A 103 21.34 -4.46 10.93
N ALA A 104 21.57 -3.13 10.99
CA ALA A 104 21.99 -2.43 12.20
C ALA A 104 20.97 -2.52 13.36
N VAL A 105 19.67 -2.75 13.04
CA VAL A 105 18.58 -2.74 14.04
C VAL A 105 17.86 -4.07 14.17
N SER A 106 18.36 -5.13 13.54
CA SER A 106 17.73 -6.45 13.54
C SER A 106 18.74 -7.58 13.38
N ARG A 107 18.27 -8.83 13.37
CA ARG A 107 19.00 -10.01 12.94
C ARG A 107 18.62 -10.34 11.52
N VAL A 108 19.61 -10.38 10.63
CA VAL A 108 19.36 -10.61 9.20
C VAL A 108 20.09 -11.87 8.73
N GLU A 109 19.37 -12.72 8.01
CA GLU A 109 19.93 -13.78 7.20
C GLU A 109 19.53 -13.53 5.74
N MET A 110 20.50 -13.45 4.84
CA MET A 110 20.26 -13.34 3.42
C MET A 110 20.91 -14.52 2.71
N THR A 111 20.13 -15.17 1.84
CA THR A 111 20.62 -16.21 0.93
C THR A 111 20.33 -15.75 -0.49
N THR A 112 21.34 -15.72 -1.33
CA THR A 112 21.21 -15.21 -2.71
C THR A 112 22.06 -16.03 -3.68
N ARG A 113 21.58 -16.17 -4.91
CA ARG A 113 22.33 -16.72 -6.02
C ARG A 113 22.15 -15.83 -7.24
N ALA A 114 23.25 -15.35 -7.78
CA ALA A 114 23.24 -14.62 -9.04
C ALA A 114 22.82 -15.57 -10.16
N ARG A 115 22.03 -15.04 -11.10
CA ARG A 115 21.56 -15.82 -12.24
C ARG A 115 22.74 -16.39 -13.06
N GLY A 116 22.75 -17.70 -13.26
CA GLY A 116 23.81 -18.42 -13.95
C GLY A 116 25.01 -18.80 -13.06
N ALA A 117 25.00 -18.53 -11.77
CA ALA A 117 25.99 -19.02 -10.83
C ALA A 117 25.65 -20.45 -10.37
N ASP A 118 26.67 -21.29 -10.19
CA ASP A 118 26.49 -22.68 -9.76
C ASP A 118 26.06 -22.79 -8.30
N THR A 119 26.54 -21.87 -7.45
CA THR A 119 26.32 -21.90 -6.00
C THR A 119 25.90 -20.54 -5.50
N GLY A 120 24.93 -20.51 -4.59
CA GLY A 120 24.55 -19.30 -3.87
C GLY A 120 25.43 -19.03 -2.65
N THR A 121 25.17 -17.91 -2.00
CA THR A 121 25.86 -17.46 -0.80
C THR A 121 24.84 -17.12 0.28
N ARG A 122 25.10 -17.57 1.51
CA ARG A 122 24.36 -17.15 2.71
C ARG A 122 25.24 -16.25 3.55
N ILE A 123 24.67 -15.14 4.00
CA ILE A 123 25.29 -14.22 4.98
C ILE A 123 24.36 -14.04 6.17
N THR A 124 24.93 -14.04 7.37
CA THR A 124 24.21 -13.81 8.62
C THR A 124 24.78 -12.60 9.34
N LEU A 125 23.90 -11.68 9.77
CA LEU A 125 24.28 -10.46 10.47
C LEU A 125 23.46 -10.30 11.75
N GLU A 126 24.08 -9.70 12.76
CA GLU A 126 23.40 -9.26 13.98
C GLU A 126 23.86 -7.85 14.34
N ALA A 127 22.91 -6.91 14.50
CA ALA A 127 23.19 -5.51 14.83
C ALA A 127 24.23 -4.85 13.89
N GLY A 128 24.21 -5.21 12.60
CA GLY A 128 25.11 -4.70 11.57
C GLY A 128 26.44 -5.45 11.47
N ASN A 129 26.76 -6.35 12.40
CA ASN A 129 27.99 -7.14 12.36
C ASN A 129 27.78 -8.42 11.56
N VAL A 130 28.65 -8.68 10.60
CA VAL A 130 28.66 -9.94 9.86
C VAL A 130 29.18 -11.04 10.77
N LEU A 131 28.34 -12.05 11.03
CA LEU A 131 28.68 -13.21 11.85
C LEU A 131 29.28 -14.33 11.00
N ASP A 132 28.69 -14.57 9.82
CA ASP A 132 29.09 -15.69 8.96
C ASP A 132 28.77 -15.40 7.50
N VAL A 133 29.61 -15.94 6.60
CA VAL A 133 29.39 -15.97 5.16
C VAL A 133 29.84 -17.31 4.61
N GLN A 134 28.93 -18.08 4.01
CA GLN A 134 29.21 -19.40 3.52
C GLN A 134 28.45 -19.71 2.21
N PRO A 135 28.97 -20.64 1.37
CA PRO A 135 28.23 -21.16 0.24
C PRO A 135 26.90 -21.78 0.68
N ALA A 136 25.87 -21.62 -0.13
CA ALA A 136 24.55 -22.18 0.15
C ALA A 136 23.84 -22.62 -1.13
N GLY A 137 23.17 -23.77 -1.07
CA GLY A 137 22.27 -24.20 -2.15
C GLY A 137 20.96 -23.42 -2.08
N CYS A 138 20.65 -22.66 -3.14
CA CYS A 138 19.39 -21.94 -3.27
C CYS A 138 19.01 -21.74 -4.75
N PRO A 139 17.75 -21.47 -5.08
CA PRO A 139 17.36 -21.05 -6.43
C PRO A 139 17.97 -19.68 -6.77
N ASP A 140 17.89 -19.30 -8.05
CA ASP A 140 18.24 -17.95 -8.50
C ASP A 140 17.34 -16.91 -7.80
N GLY A 141 17.89 -15.71 -7.51
CA GLY A 141 17.23 -14.66 -6.80
C GLY A 141 17.73 -14.47 -5.37
N THR A 142 16.92 -13.85 -4.53
CA THR A 142 17.32 -13.51 -3.16
C THR A 142 16.22 -13.85 -2.16
N THR A 143 16.63 -14.38 -1.02
CA THR A 143 15.78 -14.53 0.18
C THR A 143 16.40 -13.74 1.31
N VAL A 144 15.67 -12.77 1.85
CA VAL A 144 16.05 -12.01 3.04
C VAL A 144 15.11 -12.36 4.18
N GLN A 145 15.67 -12.76 5.32
CA GLN A 145 14.94 -12.99 6.57
C GLN A 145 15.42 -11.97 7.59
N MET A 146 14.52 -11.17 8.09
CA MET A 146 14.75 -10.26 9.20
C MET A 146 14.02 -10.76 10.44
N ARG A 147 14.69 -10.76 11.59
CA ARG A 147 14.13 -11.17 12.88
C ARG A 147 14.38 -10.11 13.93
N ASP A 148 13.47 -10.04 14.90
CA ASP A 148 13.62 -9.24 16.13
C ASP A 148 13.92 -7.76 15.87
N LEU A 149 13.06 -7.10 15.08
CA LEU A 149 13.22 -5.68 14.77
C LEU A 149 13.36 -4.84 16.05
N PHE A 150 14.38 -3.98 16.09
CA PHE A 150 14.73 -3.11 17.23
C PHE A 150 15.08 -3.86 18.52
N PHE A 151 15.59 -5.10 18.44
CA PHE A 151 15.99 -5.85 19.64
C PHE A 151 17.09 -5.12 20.44
N ASN A 152 17.94 -4.35 19.75
CA ASN A 152 19.03 -3.55 20.31
C ASN A 152 18.67 -2.06 20.54
N LEU A 153 17.41 -1.68 20.34
CA LEU A 153 16.87 -0.33 20.54
C LEU A 153 15.53 -0.37 21.31
N PRO A 154 15.57 -0.66 22.65
CA PRO A 154 14.35 -0.87 23.45
C PRO A 154 13.36 0.30 23.39
N ALA A 155 13.85 1.54 23.40
CA ALA A 155 13.02 2.73 23.28
C ALA A 155 12.21 2.73 21.97
N ARG A 156 12.85 2.44 20.82
CA ARG A 156 12.14 2.34 19.53
C ARG A 156 11.15 1.19 19.49
N ARG A 157 11.54 0.03 20.01
CA ARG A 157 10.65 -1.14 20.10
C ARG A 157 9.37 -0.81 20.89
N ALA A 158 9.46 0.00 21.94
CA ALA A 158 8.34 0.46 22.75
C ALA A 158 7.38 1.42 22.00
N PHE A 159 7.86 2.13 20.97
CA PHE A 159 7.02 2.99 20.13
C PHE A 159 6.26 2.23 19.04
N LEU A 160 6.57 0.98 18.76
CA LEU A 160 5.82 0.17 17.80
C LEU A 160 4.38 -0.02 18.28
N LYS A 161 3.45 -0.01 17.34
CA LYS A 161 2.04 -0.29 17.63
C LYS A 161 1.85 -1.78 17.93
N LYS A 162 0.63 -2.14 18.33
CA LYS A 162 0.25 -3.55 18.50
C LYS A 162 0.50 -4.34 17.21
N PRO A 163 0.91 -5.63 17.30
CA PRO A 163 1.21 -6.45 16.12
C PRO A 163 0.13 -6.46 15.04
N ALA A 164 -1.14 -6.43 15.42
CA ALA A 164 -2.24 -6.34 14.45
C ALA A 164 -2.24 -5.04 13.65
N SER A 165 -1.91 -3.91 14.30
CA SER A 165 -1.83 -2.60 13.63
C SER A 165 -0.60 -2.52 12.71
N GLU A 166 0.54 -3.12 13.11
CA GLU A 166 1.73 -3.20 12.25
C GLU A 166 1.47 -4.12 11.06
N ALA A 167 0.78 -5.25 11.26
CA ALA A 167 0.38 -6.13 10.17
C ALA A 167 -0.52 -5.40 9.14
N GLY A 168 -1.50 -4.62 9.61
CA GLY A 168 -2.34 -3.79 8.73
C GLY A 168 -1.51 -2.83 7.89
N ALA A 169 -0.55 -2.11 8.51
CA ALA A 169 0.33 -1.19 7.79
C ALA A 169 1.24 -1.90 6.76
N CYS A 170 1.70 -3.12 7.06
CA CYS A 170 2.46 -3.95 6.12
C CYS A 170 1.57 -4.39 4.94
N ILE A 171 0.33 -4.82 5.21
CA ILE A 171 -0.63 -5.20 4.16
C ILE A 171 -0.95 -4.01 3.26
N ASP A 172 -1.22 -2.83 3.81
CA ASP A 172 -1.48 -1.61 3.05
C ASP A 172 -0.29 -1.22 2.14
N THR A 173 0.93 -1.35 2.66
CA THR A 173 2.16 -1.09 1.89
C THR A 173 2.30 -2.08 0.74
N MET A 174 2.11 -3.37 1.00
CA MET A 174 2.19 -4.42 -0.02
C MET A 174 1.08 -4.31 -1.05
N SER A 175 -0.14 -3.95 -0.63
CA SER A 175 -1.25 -3.70 -1.55
C SER A 175 -0.92 -2.60 -2.54
N ARG A 176 -0.33 -1.51 -2.07
CA ARG A 176 0.11 -0.40 -2.93
C ARG A 176 1.20 -0.85 -3.91
N LEU A 177 2.21 -1.59 -3.45
CA LEU A 177 3.27 -2.11 -4.32
C LEU A 177 2.71 -3.09 -5.37
N ALA A 178 1.76 -3.94 -4.98
CA ALA A 178 1.11 -4.88 -5.89
C ALA A 178 0.26 -4.18 -6.97
N LEU A 179 -0.47 -3.13 -6.60
CA LEU A 179 -1.26 -2.33 -7.55
C LEU A 179 -0.38 -1.52 -8.51
N GLY A 180 0.80 -1.06 -8.06
CA GLY A 180 1.76 -0.36 -8.92
C GLY A 180 2.59 -1.29 -9.81
N ASN A 181 2.56 -2.61 -9.57
CA ASN A 181 3.35 -3.59 -10.31
C ASN A 181 2.50 -4.80 -10.70
N PRO A 182 1.44 -4.63 -11.51
CA PRO A 182 0.52 -5.72 -11.86
C PRO A 182 1.18 -6.85 -12.67
N ASN A 183 2.35 -6.60 -13.25
CA ASN A 183 3.19 -7.56 -13.97
C ASN A 183 4.04 -8.45 -13.05
N VAL A 184 3.97 -8.28 -11.73
CA VAL A 184 4.70 -9.08 -10.74
C VAL A 184 3.71 -9.88 -9.90
N ALA A 185 3.93 -11.18 -9.81
CA ALA A 185 3.15 -12.07 -8.95
C ALA A 185 3.61 -11.90 -7.49
N ILE A 186 2.76 -11.35 -6.66
CA ILE A 186 3.05 -11.12 -5.25
C ILE A 186 2.15 -11.99 -4.37
N ARG A 187 2.77 -12.76 -3.48
CA ARG A 187 2.08 -13.54 -2.47
C ARG A 187 2.42 -13.01 -1.09
N MET A 188 1.42 -12.57 -0.33
CA MET A 188 1.61 -12.09 1.03
C MET A 188 0.88 -12.95 2.04
N THR A 189 1.61 -13.37 3.07
CA THR A 189 1.08 -14.13 4.21
C THR A 189 1.39 -13.42 5.53
N SER A 190 0.47 -13.45 6.47
CA SER A 190 0.63 -12.89 7.82
C SER A 190 0.20 -13.93 8.84
N ASN A 191 1.09 -14.30 9.77
CA ASN A 191 0.87 -15.35 10.76
C ASN A 191 0.33 -16.66 10.14
N GLY A 192 0.88 -17.05 8.99
CA GLY A 192 0.48 -18.28 8.26
C GLY A 192 -0.81 -18.16 7.45
N LYS A 193 -1.55 -17.05 7.55
CA LYS A 193 -2.77 -16.81 6.77
C LYS A 193 -2.43 -16.01 5.51
N LEU A 194 -2.98 -16.42 4.37
CA LEU A 194 -2.88 -15.68 3.12
C LEU A 194 -3.62 -14.35 3.26
N ALA A 195 -2.92 -13.21 3.05
CA ALA A 195 -3.55 -11.90 2.98
C ALA A 195 -4.07 -11.64 1.56
N PHE A 196 -3.21 -11.79 0.54
CA PHE A 196 -3.59 -11.73 -0.87
C PHE A 196 -2.54 -12.42 -1.75
N ARG A 197 -2.90 -12.66 -3.02
CA ARG A 197 -1.99 -13.16 -4.06
C ARG A 197 -2.39 -12.58 -5.41
N THR A 198 -1.49 -11.82 -6.06
CA THR A 198 -1.66 -11.34 -7.45
C THR A 198 -1.13 -12.37 -8.44
N GLN A 199 -1.58 -12.27 -9.68
CA GLN A 199 -1.20 -13.22 -10.75
C GLN A 199 0.09 -12.82 -11.46
N GLY A 200 0.40 -11.51 -11.52
CA GLY A 200 1.57 -11.00 -12.25
C GLY A 200 1.40 -11.00 -13.77
N ASP A 201 0.16 -10.92 -14.24
CA ASP A 201 -0.22 -10.99 -15.66
C ASP A 201 -0.27 -9.60 -16.36
N GLY A 202 0.07 -8.54 -15.65
CA GLY A 202 0.05 -7.16 -16.15
C GLY A 202 -1.31 -6.50 -16.12
N VAL A 203 -2.38 -7.21 -15.73
CA VAL A 203 -3.74 -6.68 -15.72
C VAL A 203 -4.06 -6.05 -14.35
N LEU A 204 -4.13 -4.73 -14.29
CA LEU A 204 -4.40 -3.99 -13.04
C LEU A 204 -5.71 -4.44 -12.37
N ARG A 205 -6.76 -4.72 -13.15
CA ARG A 205 -8.05 -5.20 -12.62
C ARG A 205 -7.92 -6.52 -11.85
N HIS A 206 -7.05 -7.43 -12.30
CA HIS A 206 -6.77 -8.68 -11.59
C HIS A 206 -5.98 -8.42 -10.29
N ALA A 207 -5.07 -7.45 -10.30
CA ALA A 207 -4.37 -7.03 -9.07
C ALA A 207 -5.36 -6.40 -8.06
N VAL A 208 -6.29 -5.55 -8.50
CA VAL A 208 -7.36 -5.00 -7.65
C VAL A 208 -8.24 -6.09 -7.08
N MET A 209 -8.65 -7.08 -7.90
CA MET A 209 -9.45 -8.23 -7.46
C MET A 209 -8.72 -9.04 -6.36
N ALA A 210 -7.43 -9.24 -6.51
CA ALA A 210 -6.62 -9.99 -5.55
C ALA A 210 -6.41 -9.25 -4.22
N VAL A 211 -6.21 -7.93 -4.28
CA VAL A 211 -5.91 -7.07 -3.12
C VAL A 211 -7.17 -6.71 -2.33
N TYR A 212 -8.28 -6.47 -3.01
CA TYR A 212 -9.53 -6.10 -2.37
C TYR A 212 -10.56 -7.22 -2.48
N ASP A 213 -11.32 -7.26 -3.55
CA ASP A 213 -12.29 -8.30 -3.86
C ASP A 213 -12.78 -8.18 -5.31
N ARG A 214 -13.47 -9.23 -5.77
CA ARG A 214 -14.01 -9.32 -7.12
C ARG A 214 -15.06 -8.23 -7.40
N GLN A 215 -15.97 -7.99 -6.47
CA GLN A 215 -17.04 -7.02 -6.62
C GLN A 215 -16.48 -5.59 -6.77
N THR A 216 -15.47 -5.24 -5.95
CA THR A 216 -14.76 -3.97 -6.08
C THR A 216 -14.14 -3.81 -7.48
N ALA A 217 -13.41 -4.84 -7.95
CA ALA A 217 -12.72 -4.79 -9.23
C ALA A 217 -13.68 -4.67 -10.43
N GLU A 218 -14.83 -5.36 -10.38
CA GLU A 218 -15.86 -5.32 -11.42
C GLU A 218 -16.61 -3.97 -11.46
N ASN A 219 -16.79 -3.32 -10.30
CA ASN A 219 -17.48 -2.03 -10.19
C ASN A 219 -16.56 -0.81 -10.41
N MET A 220 -15.25 -1.00 -10.60
CA MET A 220 -14.34 0.09 -10.95
C MET A 220 -14.38 0.38 -12.46
N ARG A 221 -14.34 1.67 -12.79
CA ARG A 221 -14.28 2.17 -14.16
C ARG A 221 -12.85 2.30 -14.62
N GLU A 222 -12.62 2.00 -15.87
CA GLU A 222 -11.34 2.17 -16.53
C GLU A 222 -11.14 3.61 -16.97
N VAL A 223 -9.92 4.08 -16.84
CA VAL A 223 -9.45 5.37 -17.33
C VAL A 223 -8.25 5.11 -18.21
N ASP A 224 -8.27 5.64 -19.41
CA ASP A 224 -7.14 5.62 -20.34
C ASP A 224 -7.25 6.85 -21.24
N GLY A 225 -6.32 7.81 -21.09
CA GLY A 225 -6.38 9.04 -21.86
C GLY A 225 -5.11 9.88 -21.75
N SER A 226 -4.93 10.77 -22.73
CA SER A 226 -3.77 11.65 -22.80
C SER A 226 -4.16 13.08 -23.11
N ILE A 227 -3.51 14.05 -22.46
CA ILE A 227 -3.57 15.47 -22.79
C ILE A 227 -2.14 16.01 -22.81
N GLY A 228 -1.67 16.44 -23.99
CA GLY A 228 -0.28 16.85 -24.18
C GLY A 228 0.69 15.70 -23.87
N SER A 229 1.59 15.92 -22.93
CA SER A 229 2.57 14.91 -22.47
C SER A 229 2.10 14.11 -21.23
N LEU A 230 0.93 14.42 -20.70
CA LEU A 230 0.32 13.66 -19.60
C LEU A 230 -0.47 12.49 -20.17
N HIS A 231 -0.19 11.29 -19.65
CA HIS A 231 -1.06 10.13 -19.87
C HIS A 231 -1.53 9.60 -18.51
N ILE A 232 -2.81 9.34 -18.37
CA ILE A 232 -3.41 8.73 -17.18
C ILE A 232 -4.11 7.44 -17.58
N SER A 233 -3.74 6.35 -16.91
CA SER A 233 -4.37 5.05 -17.07
C SER A 233 -4.67 4.41 -15.71
N GLY A 234 -5.66 3.53 -15.66
CA GLY A 234 -5.97 2.79 -14.44
C GLY A 234 -7.44 2.61 -14.15
N LEU A 235 -7.80 2.58 -12.88
CA LEU A 235 -9.14 2.25 -12.40
C LEU A 235 -9.64 3.25 -11.36
N ILE A 236 -10.92 3.68 -11.48
CA ILE A 236 -11.62 4.54 -10.51
C ILE A 236 -12.86 3.82 -9.98
N GLY A 237 -13.03 3.81 -8.66
CA GLY A 237 -14.20 3.26 -7.97
C GLY A 237 -15.02 4.34 -7.29
N VAL A 238 -16.30 4.44 -7.67
CA VAL A 238 -17.30 5.33 -7.09
C VAL A 238 -18.47 4.52 -6.51
N GLY A 239 -19.48 5.15 -5.97
CA GLY A 239 -20.68 4.46 -5.45
C GLY A 239 -20.32 3.45 -4.35
N SER A 240 -20.56 2.16 -4.58
CA SER A 240 -20.28 1.07 -3.64
C SER A 240 -18.77 0.90 -3.34
N CYS A 241 -17.90 1.30 -4.26
CA CYS A 241 -16.44 1.25 -4.07
C CYS A 241 -15.92 2.39 -3.19
N ALA A 242 -16.70 3.46 -2.95
CA ALA A 242 -16.28 4.60 -2.18
C ALA A 242 -15.94 4.21 -0.72
N LYS A 243 -14.86 4.77 -0.18
CA LYS A 243 -14.29 4.44 1.13
C LYS A 243 -14.45 5.59 2.12
N ALA A 244 -14.28 5.30 3.42
CA ALA A 244 -14.38 6.29 4.48
C ALA A 244 -13.14 7.22 4.56
N SER A 245 -12.07 6.90 3.86
CA SER A 245 -10.83 7.68 3.86
C SER A 245 -10.11 7.63 2.51
N ARG A 246 -9.19 8.58 2.29
CA ARG A 246 -8.31 8.66 1.11
C ARG A 246 -7.23 7.59 1.07
N ALA A 247 -7.13 6.69 2.04
CA ALA A 247 -6.11 5.65 2.11
C ALA A 247 -6.13 4.69 0.90
N HIS A 248 -7.27 4.61 0.21
CA HIS A 248 -7.47 3.77 -0.98
C HIS A 248 -7.37 4.55 -2.31
N GLN A 249 -6.82 5.75 -2.28
CA GLN A 249 -6.42 6.51 -3.47
C GLN A 249 -4.94 6.21 -3.73
N HIS A 250 -4.67 5.39 -4.73
CA HIS A 250 -3.32 4.97 -5.11
C HIS A 250 -2.94 5.66 -6.41
N PHE A 251 -1.94 6.54 -6.33
CA PHE A 251 -1.37 7.23 -7.48
C PHE A 251 0.05 6.75 -7.70
N PHE A 252 0.39 6.50 -8.95
CA PHE A 252 1.72 6.08 -9.39
C PHE A 252 2.20 7.07 -10.46
N VAL A 253 3.31 7.74 -10.23
CA VAL A 253 3.94 8.62 -11.21
C VAL A 253 5.17 7.93 -11.77
N ASN A 254 5.15 7.68 -13.07
CA ASN A 254 6.20 6.92 -13.75
C ASN A 254 6.54 5.61 -13.01
N GLY A 255 5.51 4.86 -12.59
CA GLY A 255 5.61 3.61 -11.84
C GLY A 255 5.90 3.75 -10.33
N ARG A 256 6.13 4.96 -9.82
CA ARG A 256 6.44 5.21 -8.42
C ARG A 256 5.19 5.60 -7.63
N ALA A 257 4.90 4.88 -6.55
CA ALA A 257 3.78 5.20 -5.66
C ALA A 257 4.01 6.53 -4.94
N ILE A 258 3.04 7.44 -5.04
CA ILE A 258 3.10 8.77 -4.42
C ILE A 258 1.85 9.08 -3.59
N ARG A 259 1.98 10.08 -2.72
CA ARG A 259 0.87 10.78 -2.08
C ARG A 259 0.82 12.19 -2.64
N CYS A 260 -0.27 12.53 -3.29
CA CYS A 260 -0.45 13.85 -3.91
C CYS A 260 -1.83 14.41 -3.55
N PRO A 261 -1.91 15.38 -2.63
CA PRO A 261 -3.18 16.02 -2.28
C PRO A 261 -3.89 16.67 -3.46
N MET A 262 -3.12 17.23 -4.41
CA MET A 262 -3.64 17.85 -5.61
C MET A 262 -4.35 16.83 -6.50
N LEU A 263 -3.75 15.66 -6.76
CA LEU A 263 -4.39 14.58 -7.53
C LEU A 263 -5.61 14.00 -6.80
N SER A 264 -5.56 13.91 -5.46
CA SER A 264 -6.73 13.52 -4.66
C SER A 264 -7.88 14.51 -4.86
N GLN A 265 -7.60 15.80 -4.89
CA GLN A 265 -8.60 16.85 -5.10
C GLN A 265 -9.16 16.80 -6.53
N ALA A 266 -8.32 16.62 -7.55
CA ALA A 266 -8.75 16.46 -8.94
C ALA A 266 -9.69 15.25 -9.10
N LEU A 267 -9.32 14.09 -8.51
CA LEU A 267 -10.15 12.88 -8.51
C LEU A 267 -11.50 13.11 -7.80
N GLU A 268 -11.50 13.74 -6.63
CA GLU A 268 -12.73 14.02 -5.87
C GLU A 268 -13.64 14.98 -6.60
N GLN A 269 -13.07 15.95 -7.32
CA GLN A 269 -13.84 16.88 -8.16
C GLN A 269 -14.47 16.17 -9.36
N ALA A 270 -13.72 15.34 -10.07
CA ALA A 270 -14.22 14.55 -11.21
C ALA A 270 -15.31 13.54 -10.79
N CYS A 271 -15.23 13.03 -9.56
CA CYS A 271 -16.23 12.09 -9.00
C CYS A 271 -17.39 12.77 -8.25
N ARG A 272 -17.51 14.11 -8.34
CA ARG A 272 -18.56 14.86 -7.63
C ARG A 272 -19.96 14.41 -8.09
N GLY A 273 -20.86 14.21 -7.14
CA GLY A 273 -22.21 13.69 -7.40
C GLY A 273 -22.31 12.17 -7.55
N ARG A 274 -21.16 11.45 -7.65
CA ARG A 274 -21.11 9.97 -7.75
C ARG A 274 -20.66 9.30 -6.46
N VAL A 275 -20.27 10.09 -5.48
CA VAL A 275 -19.81 9.63 -4.17
C VAL A 275 -20.64 10.31 -3.10
N LEU A 276 -21.08 9.55 -2.09
CA LEU A 276 -21.85 10.08 -0.96
C LEU A 276 -21.00 11.04 -0.12
N ILE A 277 -21.67 12.01 0.51
CA ILE A 277 -21.01 12.96 1.42
C ILE A 277 -20.27 12.20 2.53
N GLY A 278 -19.02 12.59 2.79
CA GLY A 278 -18.15 11.94 3.77
C GLY A 278 -17.50 10.62 3.27
N ARG A 279 -17.68 10.27 2.00
CA ARG A 279 -16.96 9.18 1.36
C ARG A 279 -15.99 9.72 0.32
N PHE A 280 -14.99 8.93 -0.01
CA PHE A 280 -13.94 9.24 -0.97
C PHE A 280 -13.91 8.21 -2.09
N PRO A 281 -13.73 8.63 -3.35
CA PRO A 281 -13.52 7.69 -4.45
C PRO A 281 -12.27 6.87 -4.20
N MET A 282 -12.28 5.63 -4.63
CA MET A 282 -11.15 4.74 -4.65
C MET A 282 -10.47 4.81 -6.02
N CYS A 283 -9.16 4.69 -6.08
CA CYS A 283 -8.46 4.61 -7.37
C CYS A 283 -7.15 3.83 -7.29
N ALA A 284 -6.73 3.34 -8.46
CA ALA A 284 -5.37 2.91 -8.75
C ALA A 284 -5.03 3.49 -10.13
N LEU A 285 -4.26 4.58 -10.15
CA LEU A 285 -4.00 5.39 -11.34
C LEU A 285 -2.52 5.52 -11.60
N ASN A 286 -2.08 5.19 -12.81
CA ASN A 286 -0.77 5.51 -13.34
C ASN A 286 -0.82 6.88 -14.04
N ILE A 287 0.17 7.70 -13.76
CA ILE A 287 0.34 9.04 -14.30
C ILE A 287 1.72 9.08 -14.94
N ASP A 288 1.75 9.00 -16.26
CA ASP A 288 2.99 9.03 -17.02
C ASP A 288 3.26 10.45 -17.52
N LEU A 289 4.42 10.96 -17.15
CA LEU A 289 4.89 12.31 -17.44
C LEU A 289 6.38 12.28 -17.81
N PRO A 290 6.85 13.23 -18.63
CA PRO A 290 8.28 13.41 -18.86
C PRO A 290 9.01 13.60 -17.53
N GLN A 291 10.14 12.92 -17.34
CA GLN A 291 10.94 13.02 -16.10
C GLN A 291 11.31 14.45 -15.76
N SER A 292 11.57 15.29 -16.77
CA SER A 292 11.85 16.72 -16.61
C SER A 292 10.70 17.53 -16.00
N SER A 293 9.49 16.99 -15.95
CA SER A 293 8.29 17.65 -15.40
C SER A 293 8.04 17.33 -13.93
N VAL A 294 8.80 16.37 -13.36
CA VAL A 294 8.58 15.85 -11.99
C VAL A 294 9.91 15.84 -11.23
N ASP A 295 9.94 16.49 -10.08
CA ASP A 295 11.03 16.33 -9.11
C ASP A 295 10.61 15.30 -8.04
N VAL A 296 11.30 14.18 -8.03
CA VAL A 296 11.05 13.05 -7.09
C VAL A 296 11.96 13.11 -5.85
N ASN A 297 12.91 14.03 -5.79
CA ASN A 297 13.88 14.14 -4.70
C ASN A 297 13.46 15.16 -3.63
N VAL A 298 12.19 15.14 -3.22
CA VAL A 298 11.64 16.12 -2.28
C VAL A 298 11.67 15.62 -0.84
N HIS A 299 11.44 14.32 -0.61
CA HIS A 299 11.29 13.74 0.74
C HIS A 299 12.07 12.43 0.87
N PRO A 300 12.70 12.14 2.04
CA PRO A 300 13.46 10.90 2.26
C PRO A 300 12.68 9.62 1.94
N GLY A 301 11.39 9.58 2.30
CA GLY A 301 10.48 8.46 2.01
C GLY A 301 9.98 8.38 0.57
N LYS A 302 10.33 9.35 -0.30
CA LYS A 302 9.97 9.39 -1.73
C LYS A 302 8.47 9.28 -2.03
N LEU A 303 7.63 9.55 -1.05
CA LEU A 303 6.16 9.51 -1.20
C LEU A 303 5.59 10.83 -1.73
N GLU A 304 6.38 11.90 -1.74
CA GLU A 304 5.99 13.22 -2.22
C GLU A 304 6.86 13.60 -3.42
N VAL A 305 6.22 14.20 -4.40
CA VAL A 305 6.86 14.71 -5.61
C VAL A 305 6.43 16.17 -5.83
N ARG A 306 7.26 16.95 -6.52
CA ARG A 306 6.88 18.27 -7.00
C ARG A 306 6.72 18.24 -8.50
N PHE A 307 5.63 18.81 -9.00
CA PHE A 307 5.41 18.98 -10.42
C PHE A 307 5.83 20.39 -10.83
N ARG A 308 6.41 20.52 -12.01
CA ARG A 308 6.82 21.81 -12.55
C ARG A 308 5.62 22.73 -12.85
N ASP A 309 4.52 22.14 -13.34
CA ASP A 309 3.25 22.81 -13.62
C ASP A 309 2.11 22.08 -12.90
N GLU A 310 1.89 22.41 -11.63
CA GLU A 310 0.82 21.81 -10.82
C GLU A 310 -0.58 22.22 -11.31
N ALA A 311 -0.75 23.46 -11.78
CA ALA A 311 -2.05 23.96 -12.22
C ALA A 311 -2.49 23.32 -13.55
N GLY A 312 -1.56 23.22 -14.52
CA GLY A 312 -1.80 22.53 -15.77
C GLY A 312 -2.10 21.04 -15.55
N LEU A 313 -1.33 20.38 -14.69
CA LEU A 313 -1.55 18.97 -14.32
C LEU A 313 -2.91 18.76 -13.66
N PHE A 314 -3.30 19.61 -12.70
CA PHE A 314 -4.60 19.56 -12.03
C PHE A 314 -5.75 19.63 -13.04
N THR A 315 -5.68 20.61 -13.94
CA THR A 315 -6.72 20.81 -14.96
C THR A 315 -6.80 19.65 -15.95
N ALA A 316 -5.66 19.20 -16.47
CA ALA A 316 -5.59 18.10 -17.42
C ALA A 316 -6.05 16.77 -16.79
N ALA A 317 -5.60 16.50 -15.56
CA ALA A 317 -6.04 15.32 -14.80
C ALA A 317 -7.57 15.36 -14.54
N GLY A 318 -8.10 16.52 -14.13
CA GLY A 318 -9.55 16.68 -13.95
C GLY A 318 -10.35 16.30 -15.19
N VAL A 319 -9.96 16.82 -16.36
CA VAL A 319 -10.62 16.53 -17.64
C VAL A 319 -10.55 15.04 -17.97
N LEU A 320 -9.39 14.41 -17.87
CA LEU A 320 -9.21 12.98 -18.19
C LEU A 320 -10.03 12.08 -17.23
N LEU A 321 -10.07 12.43 -15.94
CA LEU A 321 -10.83 11.67 -14.96
C LEU A 321 -12.35 11.84 -15.11
N GLU A 322 -12.82 13.01 -15.54
CA GLU A 322 -14.24 13.26 -15.86
C GLU A 322 -14.67 12.48 -17.12
N GLN A 323 -13.80 12.36 -18.13
CA GLN A 323 -14.09 11.60 -19.35
C GLN A 323 -14.40 10.13 -19.07
N ALA A 324 -13.80 9.52 -18.06
CA ALA A 324 -14.10 8.14 -17.64
C ALA A 324 -15.58 7.92 -17.26
N PHE A 325 -16.31 8.99 -17.03
CA PHE A 325 -17.74 8.96 -16.68
C PHE A 325 -18.66 9.54 -17.77
N SER A 326 -18.11 10.01 -18.87
CA SER A 326 -18.89 10.68 -19.93
C SER A 326 -19.78 9.71 -20.70
N ASP A 327 -19.40 8.44 -20.79
CA ASP A 327 -20.19 7.40 -21.48
C ASP A 327 -21.50 7.06 -20.76
N GLU A 328 -21.66 7.45 -19.49
CA GLU A 328 -22.93 7.28 -18.77
C GLU A 328 -24.06 8.19 -19.28
N ASN A 329 -23.73 9.32 -19.89
CA ASN A 329 -24.73 10.24 -20.47
C ASN A 329 -25.15 9.87 -21.89
N MET A 330 -24.54 8.85 -22.50
CA MET A 330 -24.85 8.32 -23.82
C MET A 330 -25.70 7.05 -23.76
N LEU A 331 -26.37 6.77 -22.65
CA LEU A 331 -27.53 5.88 -22.69
C LEU A 331 -28.60 6.62 -23.52
N THR A 332 -28.60 6.39 -24.82
CA THR A 332 -29.69 6.68 -25.71
C THR A 332 -30.97 6.18 -25.02
N PRO A 333 -32.01 7.02 -24.84
CA PRO A 333 -33.27 6.49 -24.39
C PRO A 333 -33.62 5.38 -25.40
N GLU A 334 -33.73 4.15 -24.93
CA GLU A 334 -34.30 3.06 -25.71
C GLU A 334 -35.63 3.60 -26.25
N GLN A 335 -35.67 3.87 -27.54
CA GLN A 335 -36.93 4.12 -28.19
C GLN A 335 -37.79 2.90 -27.88
N PRO A 336 -38.99 3.07 -27.32
CA PRO A 336 -39.86 1.95 -27.09
C PRO A 336 -40.03 1.25 -28.45
N THR A 337 -39.48 0.07 -28.56
CA THR A 337 -39.66 -0.82 -29.68
C THR A 337 -41.18 -0.95 -29.84
N GLN A 338 -41.72 -0.38 -30.91
CA GLN A 338 -43.10 -0.59 -31.28
C GLN A 338 -43.27 -2.09 -31.40
N GLU A 339 -43.90 -2.66 -30.40
CA GLU A 339 -44.32 -4.04 -30.37
C GLU A 339 -45.23 -4.21 -31.60
N ALA A 340 -44.73 -4.91 -32.61
CA ALA A 340 -45.46 -5.26 -33.80
C ALA A 340 -46.76 -5.92 -33.34
N ALA A 341 -47.89 -5.25 -33.66
CA ALA A 341 -49.22 -5.71 -33.40
C ALA A 341 -49.36 -7.16 -33.89
N ARG A 342 -49.44 -8.11 -32.98
CA ARG A 342 -49.87 -9.47 -33.30
C ARG A 342 -51.35 -9.43 -33.67
N PRO A 343 -51.79 -10.06 -34.78
CA PRO A 343 -53.20 -10.10 -35.13
C PRO A 343 -53.96 -10.86 -34.05
N ALA A 344 -55.05 -10.23 -33.57
CA ALA A 344 -56.00 -10.82 -32.64
C ALA A 344 -56.65 -12.07 -33.27
N ILE A 345 -56.35 -13.23 -32.67
CA ILE A 345 -57.11 -14.45 -32.96
C ILE A 345 -58.41 -14.38 -32.16
N PHE A 346 -59.52 -14.24 -32.90
CA PHE A 346 -60.89 -14.34 -32.41
C PHE A 346 -61.12 -15.77 -31.92
N ILE A 347 -61.28 -15.98 -30.61
CA ILE A 347 -61.76 -17.24 -30.02
C ILE A 347 -63.23 -16.99 -29.66
N GLU A 348 -64.08 -17.68 -30.35
CA GLU A 348 -65.50 -17.76 -30.17
C GLU A 348 -65.90 -18.36 -28.82
N GLN A 349 -66.68 -17.61 -28.07
CA GLN A 349 -67.26 -18.05 -26.79
C GLN A 349 -68.33 -19.06 -27.02
N THR A 350 -68.15 -20.28 -26.48
CA THR A 350 -69.26 -21.19 -26.21
C THR A 350 -69.38 -21.33 -24.67
N GLN A 351 -70.59 -20.98 -24.21
CA GLN A 351 -71.00 -21.03 -22.81
C GLN A 351 -71.49 -22.43 -22.41
N PRO A 352 -71.86 -22.64 -21.16
CA PRO A 352 -71.44 -23.77 -20.32
C PRO A 352 -72.63 -24.79 -20.16
N THR A 353 -72.25 -25.98 -19.72
CA THR A 353 -73.28 -26.90 -19.20
C THR A 353 -72.77 -27.52 -17.87
N THR A 354 -73.67 -27.45 -16.95
CA THR A 354 -73.87 -27.74 -15.56
C THR A 354 -73.56 -29.17 -15.14
N GLU A 355 -73.24 -29.29 -13.81
CA GLU A 355 -73.50 -30.43 -12.86
C GLU A 355 -72.49 -31.59 -12.86
N GLN A 356 -71.95 -31.97 -11.74
CA GLN A 356 -72.47 -32.49 -10.48
C GLN A 356 -71.36 -32.78 -9.49
N LYS A 357 -71.72 -32.70 -8.23
CA LYS A 357 -70.99 -32.94 -6.97
C LYS A 357 -70.93 -34.43 -6.59
N PRO A 358 -70.25 -34.79 -5.48
CA PRO A 358 -69.26 -35.86 -5.32
C PRO A 358 -69.79 -37.16 -4.72
N PRO A 359 -68.98 -38.12 -4.33
CA PRO A 359 -68.82 -38.45 -2.90
C PRO A 359 -67.42 -38.90 -2.44
N GLU A 360 -67.11 -38.46 -1.26
CA GLU A 360 -66.78 -39.14 0.02
C GLU A 360 -65.84 -40.35 0.01
N ALA A 361 -64.78 -40.14 0.81
CA ALA A 361 -64.26 -40.90 1.97
C ALA A 361 -63.98 -42.39 1.86
N VAL A 362 -62.83 -42.76 2.41
CA VAL A 362 -62.54 -43.84 3.41
C VAL A 362 -61.00 -43.99 3.44
N ASP A 363 -60.28 -43.60 4.45
CA ASP A 363 -59.90 -44.11 5.77
C ASP A 363 -59.04 -45.37 5.73
N LYS A 364 -58.11 -45.37 6.72
CA LYS A 364 -57.26 -46.41 7.29
C LYS A 364 -55.98 -46.77 6.53
N SER A 365 -54.89 -46.93 7.16
CA SER A 365 -54.41 -47.09 8.54
C SER A 365 -52.93 -47.51 8.52
N GLU A 366 -52.24 -47.06 9.56
CA GLU A 366 -51.29 -47.82 10.37
C GLU A 366 -50.02 -48.45 9.74
N ASN A 367 -48.84 -48.07 10.16
CA ASN A 367 -48.00 -48.71 11.23
C ASN A 367 -46.60 -48.01 11.17
N ALA A 368 -46.15 -47.39 12.19
CA ALA A 368 -45.52 -47.79 13.42
C ALA A 368 -44.19 -48.53 13.28
N ALA A 369 -43.15 -47.95 13.79
CA ALA A 369 -42.15 -48.42 14.75
C ALA A 369 -40.93 -47.47 14.71
N GLN A 370 -40.71 -46.70 15.77
CA GLN A 370 -39.85 -46.94 16.93
C GLN A 370 -38.41 -47.28 16.55
N ALA A 371 -37.42 -46.52 16.97
CA ALA A 371 -36.88 -46.35 18.31
C ALA A 371 -35.70 -45.36 18.32
N LYS A 372 -35.64 -44.56 19.25
CA LYS A 372 -34.85 -44.38 20.48
C LYS A 372 -33.79 -43.29 20.40
N ALA A 373 -34.06 -42.26 21.19
CA ALA A 373 -33.08 -41.43 21.89
C ALA A 373 -32.54 -42.19 23.13
N PRO A 374 -31.44 -41.77 23.74
CA PRO A 374 -31.51 -41.06 25.02
C PRO A 374 -30.64 -39.80 25.05
N ALA A 375 -31.18 -38.72 25.62
CA ALA A 375 -31.15 -38.24 27.02
C ALA A 375 -29.80 -37.64 27.40
N ALA A 376 -29.82 -36.34 27.54
CA ALA A 376 -29.92 -35.47 28.74
C ALA A 376 -28.60 -35.25 29.46
N VAL A 377 -28.34 -34.06 29.77
CA VAL A 377 -28.23 -33.18 30.96
C VAL A 377 -27.06 -32.20 30.71
N ASP A 378 -27.07 -30.91 30.87
CA ASP A 378 -27.38 -30.08 32.02
C ASP A 378 -27.68 -28.63 31.65
N LYS A 379 -28.64 -28.10 32.37
CA LYS A 379 -28.95 -26.66 32.48
C LYS A 379 -27.90 -25.99 33.35
N VAL A 380 -27.42 -24.82 32.92
CA VAL A 380 -26.91 -23.78 33.83
C VAL A 380 -27.70 -22.52 33.60
N GLU A 381 -28.27 -22.05 34.69
CA GLU A 381 -29.14 -20.92 34.86
C GLU A 381 -28.56 -19.60 34.36
N GLU A 382 -29.38 -18.85 33.63
CA GLU A 382 -29.24 -17.41 33.47
C GLU A 382 -29.75 -16.71 34.74
N ALA A 383 -28.88 -15.91 35.38
CA ALA A 383 -29.27 -14.88 36.34
C ALA A 383 -29.17 -13.50 35.70
N PRO A 384 -30.13 -12.59 35.91
CA PRO A 384 -30.14 -11.28 35.31
C PRO A 384 -29.20 -10.33 36.05
N LEU A 385 -28.29 -9.66 35.34
CA LEU A 385 -27.48 -8.56 35.88
C LEU A 385 -28.24 -7.25 35.78
N ASP A 386 -28.45 -6.68 36.93
CA ASP A 386 -29.05 -5.39 37.21
C ASP A 386 -28.31 -4.21 36.57
N ASN A 387 -29.08 -3.31 35.97
CA ASN A 387 -28.67 -2.03 35.37
C ASN A 387 -28.53 -0.93 36.44
N ALA A 388 -27.45 -0.93 37.23
CA ALA A 388 -27.27 0.12 38.23
C ALA A 388 -25.81 0.46 38.59
N ASP A 389 -24.85 0.43 37.62
CA ASP A 389 -23.47 0.95 37.86
C ASP A 389 -22.79 1.64 36.68
N ALA A 390 -23.56 2.28 35.81
CA ALA A 390 -23.03 3.07 34.69
C ALA A 390 -23.01 4.61 34.97
N LEU A 391 -22.78 5.02 36.19
CA LEU A 391 -22.74 6.44 36.55
C LEU A 391 -21.69 6.74 37.63
N LYS A 392 -20.40 6.49 37.32
CA LYS A 392 -19.26 7.09 38.06
C LYS A 392 -17.95 6.96 37.24
N LEU A 393 -17.84 7.68 36.14
CA LEU A 393 -16.56 8.09 35.59
C LEU A 393 -16.65 9.58 35.27
N GLY A 394 -16.12 10.39 36.19
CA GLY A 394 -16.07 11.82 36.10
C GLY A 394 -15.23 12.28 34.90
N VAL A 395 -15.88 12.98 34.00
CA VAL A 395 -15.22 13.73 32.94
C VAL A 395 -14.66 14.98 33.58
N VAL A 396 -13.35 15.03 33.82
CA VAL A 396 -12.65 16.27 34.16
C VAL A 396 -12.53 17.08 32.87
N ARG A 397 -13.35 18.12 32.76
CA ARG A 397 -13.17 19.17 31.77
C ARG A 397 -12.03 20.08 32.26
N VAL A 398 -10.91 20.08 31.56
CA VAL A 398 -9.87 21.09 31.70
C VAL A 398 -10.32 22.32 30.92
N PRO A 399 -10.40 23.51 31.56
CA PRO A 399 -10.73 24.76 30.84
C PRO A 399 -9.56 25.19 29.97
N LEU A 400 -9.82 25.45 28.70
CA LEU A 400 -8.91 26.13 27.79
C LEU A 400 -8.68 27.57 28.28
N SER A 401 -7.50 27.83 28.84
CA SER A 401 -7.01 29.19 29.08
C SER A 401 -6.61 29.81 27.74
N GLN A 402 -7.21 30.97 27.46
CA GLN A 402 -6.83 31.84 26.35
C GLN A 402 -5.41 32.38 26.60
N PRO A 403 -4.54 32.53 25.58
CA PRO A 403 -3.30 33.28 25.77
C PRO A 403 -3.58 34.79 25.72
N GLU A 404 -3.15 35.51 26.75
CA GLU A 404 -3.05 36.96 26.77
C GLU A 404 -1.96 37.44 25.79
N PRO A 405 -2.11 38.61 25.16
CA PRO A 405 -1.09 39.17 24.28
C PRO A 405 -0.03 39.94 25.09
N ASP A 406 1.14 39.33 25.23
CA ASP A 406 2.30 40.02 25.78
C ASP A 406 3.01 40.83 24.68
N SER A 407 2.80 42.14 24.76
CA SER A 407 3.50 43.12 23.96
C SER A 407 4.85 43.46 24.60
N MET A 408 5.96 42.98 24.07
CA MET A 408 7.28 43.54 24.35
C MET A 408 7.77 44.34 23.15
N PRO A 409 8.35 45.53 23.38
CA PRO A 409 8.82 46.40 22.30
C PRO A 409 10.14 45.89 21.70
N VAL A 410 10.15 45.79 20.38
CA VAL A 410 11.34 45.44 19.58
C VAL A 410 12.26 46.67 19.55
N GLN A 411 13.48 46.55 20.09
CA GLN A 411 14.53 47.55 19.90
C GLN A 411 15.14 47.42 18.51
N PRO A 412 15.46 48.52 17.82
CA PRO A 412 16.08 48.48 16.50
C PRO A 412 17.56 48.09 16.60
N THR A 413 17.95 47.02 15.93
CA THR A 413 19.35 46.61 15.75
C THR A 413 20.05 47.55 14.74
N LYS A 414 21.24 48.05 15.13
CA LYS A 414 22.13 48.88 14.29
C LYS A 414 22.60 48.06 13.08
N PRO A 415 22.87 48.74 11.93
CA PRO A 415 23.45 48.09 10.74
C PRO A 415 24.88 47.65 11.00
N LEU A 416 25.21 46.42 10.62
CA LEU A 416 26.56 45.89 10.57
C LEU A 416 27.34 46.51 9.43
N ASP A 417 28.52 47.07 9.75
CA ASP A 417 29.49 47.61 8.83
C ASP A 417 29.95 46.56 7.79
N ARG A 418 30.08 47.04 6.54
CA ARG A 418 30.65 46.26 5.43
C ARG A 418 32.10 45.93 5.74
N ALA A 419 32.42 44.67 5.89
CA ALA A 419 33.79 44.18 5.85
C ALA A 419 34.34 44.24 4.41
N GLU A 420 35.48 44.87 4.25
CA GLU A 420 36.24 44.95 3.01
C GLU A 420 36.65 43.57 2.53
N VAL A 421 36.35 43.30 1.24
CA VAL A 421 36.81 42.13 0.52
C VAL A 421 38.26 42.35 0.13
N VAL A 422 39.20 41.73 0.77
CA VAL A 422 40.59 41.65 0.38
C VAL A 422 40.74 40.58 -0.71
N MET A 423 41.06 41.02 -1.94
CA MET A 423 41.42 40.13 -3.04
C MET A 423 42.83 39.58 -2.88
N PRO A 424 43.08 38.28 -3.15
CA PRO A 424 44.44 37.75 -3.18
C PRO A 424 45.20 38.20 -4.44
N PRO A 425 46.55 38.32 -4.40
CA PRO A 425 47.36 38.83 -5.50
C PRO A 425 47.42 37.85 -6.69
N ARG A 426 47.38 38.40 -7.90
CA ARG A 426 47.63 37.66 -9.15
C ARG A 426 49.08 37.19 -9.18
N MET A 427 49.28 35.92 -9.39
CA MET A 427 50.58 35.39 -9.81
C MET A 427 50.76 35.71 -11.29
N THR A 428 51.82 36.44 -11.59
CA THR A 428 52.43 36.64 -12.92
C THR A 428 53.51 35.60 -13.11
N ASP A 429 53.56 35.10 -14.37
CA ASP A 429 54.50 34.21 -15.07
C ASP A 429 54.36 32.72 -14.84
#